data_be83cd7e9eb688bbc32e4e3411a9fa49
#
_entry.id   be83cd7e9eb688bbc32e4e3411a9fa49
#
_cell.length_a   1.000
_cell.length_b   1.000
_cell.length_c   1.000
_cell.angle_alpha   90.00
_cell.angle_beta   90.00
_cell.angle_gamma   90.00
#
_symmetry.space_group_name_H-M   'P 1'
#
loop_
_entity.id
_entity.type
_entity.pdbx_description
1 polymer ?
#
loop_
_entity_poly.entity_id
_entity_poly.type
_entity_poly.pdbx_seq_one_letter_code
_entity_poly.pdbx_strand_id
1 'polypeptide(L)'
;MSAPISIVIPTLESARTLPVTLLSLIEGVDEGLICEVVVSDGGSKDATQSIAEAWGAEVVEGPSSRGGQLRRGVALSRGVWVLILHSDTVLQAGWALEVQQWMDRGPQCFSLAFNASGIAARLVAAWANLRTDLLCLPYGDQGLLLRRIDYDEAGGYPDQPLMEDVALVWALSPRVRRMQSHAFTGAEKYQQQGWMRRGVRNLILLARYSAGVKPEDLARAYLPSDPPN
;
A
#
# COMPACT_ATOMS: atom_id res chain seq x y z
N MET A 1 16.26 19.04 -11.62
CA MET A 1 16.26 18.35 -10.30
C MET A 1 16.06 16.87 -10.59
N SER A 2 16.72 15.96 -9.90
CA SER A 2 16.48 14.51 -10.07
C SER A 2 15.10 14.16 -9.54
N ALA A 3 14.42 13.22 -10.20
CA ALA A 3 13.12 12.72 -9.77
C ALA A 3 13.21 12.19 -8.31
N PRO A 4 12.34 12.61 -7.40
CA PRO A 4 12.57 12.42 -5.97
C PRO A 4 11.96 11.13 -5.38
N ILE A 5 11.06 10.44 -6.11
CA ILE A 5 10.23 9.37 -5.55
C ILE A 5 10.66 8.00 -6.06
N SER A 6 10.93 7.07 -5.15
CA SER A 6 10.95 5.64 -5.44
C SER A 6 9.58 5.05 -5.16
N ILE A 7 9.05 4.28 -6.12
CA ILE A 7 7.83 3.49 -5.92
C ILE A 7 8.23 2.12 -5.40
N VAL A 8 7.58 1.64 -4.34
CA VAL A 8 7.80 0.28 -3.80
C VAL A 8 6.49 -0.50 -3.86
N ILE A 9 6.51 -1.64 -4.56
CA ILE A 9 5.35 -2.51 -4.76
C ILE A 9 5.68 -3.92 -4.24
N PRO A 10 5.08 -4.36 -3.13
CA PRO A 10 5.16 -5.76 -2.72
C PRO A 10 4.27 -6.61 -3.63
N THR A 11 4.78 -7.73 -4.12
CA THR A 11 4.08 -8.63 -5.04
C THR A 11 4.13 -10.09 -4.58
N LEU A 12 3.05 -10.82 -4.82
CA LEU A 12 2.97 -12.26 -4.78
C LEU A 12 1.83 -12.71 -5.70
N GLU A 13 2.14 -13.50 -6.75
CA GLU A 13 1.16 -13.97 -7.74
C GLU A 13 0.30 -12.81 -8.29
N SER A 14 0.96 -11.72 -8.72
CA SER A 14 0.30 -10.46 -9.09
C SER A 14 0.28 -10.20 -10.60
N ALA A 15 0.57 -11.19 -11.46
CA ALA A 15 0.67 -11.00 -12.90
C ALA A 15 -0.59 -10.37 -13.53
N ARG A 16 -1.78 -10.60 -12.95
CA ARG A 16 -3.04 -10.07 -13.46
C ARG A 16 -3.26 -8.59 -13.12
N THR A 17 -2.80 -8.14 -11.97
CA THR A 17 -3.10 -6.80 -11.45
C THR A 17 -1.94 -5.82 -11.64
N LEU A 18 -0.71 -6.28 -11.53
CA LEU A 18 0.48 -5.46 -11.62
C LEU A 18 0.56 -4.58 -12.89
N PRO A 19 0.20 -5.05 -14.11
CA PRO A 19 0.29 -4.22 -15.31
C PRO A 19 -0.54 -2.93 -15.22
N VAL A 20 -1.75 -2.98 -14.67
CA VAL A 20 -2.62 -1.82 -14.57
C VAL A 20 -2.13 -0.85 -13.49
N THR A 21 -1.59 -1.38 -12.39
CA THR A 21 -0.91 -0.57 -11.36
C THR A 21 0.27 0.19 -11.97
N LEU A 22 1.16 -0.51 -12.69
CA LEU A 22 2.32 0.10 -13.35
C LEU A 22 1.91 1.17 -14.37
N LEU A 23 0.87 0.92 -15.18
CA LEU A 23 0.34 1.89 -16.14
C LEU A 23 -0.11 3.19 -15.46
N SER A 24 -0.68 3.14 -14.26
CA SER A 24 -1.09 4.33 -13.52
C SER A 24 0.09 5.20 -13.05
N LEU A 25 1.32 4.66 -13.07
CA LEU A 25 2.53 5.39 -12.68
C LEU A 25 3.16 6.19 -13.82
N ILE A 26 2.73 5.98 -15.07
CA ILE A 26 3.31 6.68 -16.23
C ILE A 26 3.21 8.20 -16.06
N GLU A 27 2.09 8.70 -15.55
CA GLU A 27 1.92 10.13 -15.26
C GLU A 27 3.05 10.67 -14.36
N GLY A 28 3.41 9.95 -13.31
CA GLY A 28 4.50 10.37 -12.42
C GLY A 28 5.90 10.26 -13.05
N VAL A 29 6.07 9.37 -14.05
CA VAL A 29 7.31 9.31 -14.86
C VAL A 29 7.37 10.51 -15.80
N ASP A 30 6.29 10.83 -16.50
CA ASP A 30 6.21 11.95 -17.44
C ASP A 30 6.40 13.30 -16.73
N GLU A 31 5.88 13.44 -15.51
CA GLU A 31 6.07 14.62 -14.66
C GLU A 31 7.45 14.67 -13.98
N GLY A 32 8.32 13.68 -14.20
CA GLY A 32 9.67 13.64 -13.62
C GLY A 32 9.68 13.46 -12.09
N LEU A 33 8.65 12.87 -11.53
CA LEU A 33 8.55 12.58 -10.08
C LEU A 33 9.19 11.24 -9.70
N ILE A 34 9.04 10.22 -10.54
CA ILE A 34 9.48 8.86 -10.26
C ILE A 34 10.90 8.67 -10.75
N CYS A 35 11.82 8.33 -9.84
CA CYS A 35 13.20 7.97 -10.20
C CYS A 35 13.37 6.47 -10.46
N GLU A 36 12.53 5.63 -9.87
CA GLU A 36 12.58 4.18 -10.02
C GLU A 36 11.28 3.53 -9.51
N VAL A 37 11.07 2.30 -9.97
CA VAL A 37 10.07 1.39 -9.41
C VAL A 37 10.78 0.15 -8.89
N VAL A 38 10.58 -0.19 -7.63
CA VAL A 38 11.12 -1.39 -6.97
C VAL A 38 9.97 -2.34 -6.70
N VAL A 39 10.02 -3.52 -7.28
CA VAL A 39 9.07 -4.61 -7.04
C VAL A 39 9.71 -5.59 -6.07
N SER A 40 9.16 -5.71 -4.86
CA SER A 40 9.62 -6.66 -3.85
C SER A 40 8.74 -7.90 -3.88
N ASP A 41 9.25 -8.92 -4.58
CA ASP A 41 8.51 -10.15 -4.82
C ASP A 41 8.65 -11.17 -3.69
N GLY A 42 7.55 -11.84 -3.37
CA GLY A 42 7.47 -12.87 -2.33
C GLY A 42 7.71 -14.30 -2.83
N GLY A 43 8.30 -14.47 -4.02
CA GLY A 43 8.54 -15.77 -4.65
C GLY A 43 7.39 -16.20 -5.56
N SER A 44 6.88 -15.28 -6.39
CA SER A 44 5.86 -15.55 -7.40
C SER A 44 6.30 -16.61 -8.41
N LYS A 45 5.38 -17.47 -8.80
CA LYS A 45 5.58 -18.52 -9.81
C LYS A 45 4.92 -18.18 -11.14
N ASP A 46 4.08 -17.14 -11.15
CA ASP A 46 3.44 -16.61 -12.35
C ASP A 46 4.34 -15.61 -13.08
N ALA A 47 3.81 -14.88 -14.04
CA ALA A 47 4.56 -13.89 -14.83
C ALA A 47 4.86 -12.58 -14.08
N THR A 48 4.65 -12.47 -12.77
CA THR A 48 4.80 -11.23 -12.01
C THR A 48 6.17 -10.58 -12.20
N GLN A 49 7.25 -11.34 -12.00
CA GLN A 49 8.62 -10.82 -12.08
C GLN A 49 8.96 -10.37 -13.52
N SER A 50 8.64 -11.21 -14.52
CA SER A 50 8.90 -10.86 -15.92
C SER A 50 8.13 -9.63 -16.41
N ILE A 51 6.90 -9.41 -15.89
CA ILE A 51 6.13 -8.19 -16.16
C ILE A 51 6.82 -6.97 -15.54
N ALA A 52 7.27 -7.07 -14.31
CA ALA A 52 7.98 -5.98 -13.61
C ALA A 52 9.28 -5.60 -14.33
N GLU A 53 10.10 -6.59 -14.70
CA GLU A 53 11.35 -6.40 -15.45
C GLU A 53 11.10 -5.79 -16.84
N ALA A 54 10.11 -6.27 -17.58
CA ALA A 54 9.73 -5.73 -18.89
C ALA A 54 9.28 -4.26 -18.81
N TRP A 55 8.74 -3.85 -17.68
CA TRP A 55 8.36 -2.45 -17.39
C TRP A 55 9.55 -1.57 -16.99
N GLY A 56 10.71 -2.18 -16.72
CA GLY A 56 11.92 -1.50 -16.26
C GLY A 56 11.99 -1.32 -14.73
N ALA A 57 11.20 -2.07 -13.98
CA ALA A 57 11.28 -2.07 -12.52
C ALA A 57 12.48 -2.89 -12.03
N GLU A 58 13.07 -2.45 -10.92
CA GLU A 58 14.06 -3.24 -10.20
C GLU A 58 13.34 -4.31 -9.36
N VAL A 59 13.65 -5.58 -9.59
CA VAL A 59 13.00 -6.70 -8.89
C VAL A 59 13.91 -7.24 -7.81
N VAL A 60 13.40 -7.35 -6.59
CA VAL A 60 14.06 -8.04 -5.48
C VAL A 60 13.18 -9.16 -4.95
N GLU A 61 13.69 -10.38 -4.97
CA GLU A 61 13.01 -11.57 -4.46
C GLU A 61 13.40 -11.89 -3.02
N GLY A 62 12.49 -12.49 -2.27
CA GLY A 62 12.74 -13.02 -0.95
C GLY A 62 11.50 -13.68 -0.35
N PRO A 63 11.57 -14.12 0.92
CA PRO A 63 10.44 -14.79 1.56
C PRO A 63 9.16 -13.97 1.51
N SER A 64 8.02 -14.65 1.30
CA SER A 64 6.70 -14.05 1.37
C SER A 64 6.40 -13.61 2.81
N SER A 65 6.43 -12.30 3.03
CA SER A 65 6.07 -11.65 4.29
C SER A 65 5.67 -10.22 4.00
N ARG A 66 4.51 -9.78 4.46
CA ARG A 66 4.03 -8.42 4.15
C ARG A 66 5.03 -7.35 4.58
N GLY A 67 5.38 -7.31 5.86
CA GLY A 67 6.36 -6.37 6.37
C GLY A 67 7.76 -6.58 5.79
N GLY A 68 8.19 -7.84 5.64
CA GLY A 68 9.50 -8.18 5.08
C GLY A 68 9.67 -7.76 3.62
N GLN A 69 8.66 -7.95 2.77
CA GLN A 69 8.69 -7.48 1.39
C GLN A 69 8.79 -5.95 1.30
N LEU A 70 7.98 -5.24 2.10
CA LEU A 70 8.02 -3.79 2.16
C LEU A 70 9.39 -3.27 2.63
N ARG A 71 9.97 -3.86 3.67
CA ARG A 71 11.32 -3.51 4.15
C ARG A 71 12.38 -3.71 3.09
N ARG A 72 12.36 -4.86 2.38
CA ARG A 72 13.32 -5.16 1.30
C ARG A 72 13.23 -4.12 0.19
N GLY A 73 12.00 -3.84 -0.27
CA GLY A 73 11.78 -2.86 -1.33
C GLY A 73 12.24 -1.47 -0.94
N VAL A 74 11.90 -1.01 0.26
CA VAL A 74 12.38 0.29 0.75
C VAL A 74 13.89 0.29 0.94
N ALA A 75 14.52 -0.75 1.45
CA ALA A 75 15.97 -0.82 1.63
C ALA A 75 16.74 -0.68 0.31
N LEU A 76 16.18 -1.16 -0.80
CA LEU A 76 16.79 -1.07 -2.13
C LEU A 76 16.54 0.30 -2.79
N SER A 77 15.48 1.00 -2.42
CA SER A 77 15.08 2.25 -3.05
C SER A 77 16.06 3.41 -2.76
N ARG A 78 16.22 4.36 -3.71
CA ARG A 78 17.20 5.45 -3.67
C ARG A 78 16.57 6.84 -3.56
N GLY A 79 15.25 6.93 -3.77
CA GLY A 79 14.52 8.20 -3.72
C GLY A 79 14.53 8.83 -2.32
N VAL A 80 14.50 10.15 -2.29
CA VAL A 80 14.34 10.94 -1.05
C VAL A 80 12.94 10.74 -0.47
N TRP A 81 11.98 10.42 -1.34
CA TRP A 81 10.61 10.04 -1.02
C TRP A 81 10.37 8.60 -1.44
N VAL A 82 9.53 7.92 -0.68
CA VAL A 82 9.07 6.57 -0.99
C VAL A 82 7.55 6.59 -1.08
N LEU A 83 7.02 6.09 -2.19
CA LEU A 83 5.59 5.81 -2.35
C LEU A 83 5.38 4.30 -2.37
N ILE A 84 4.71 3.81 -1.34
CA ILE A 84 4.35 2.40 -1.21
C ILE A 84 2.97 2.18 -1.81
N LEU A 85 2.84 1.24 -2.74
CA LEU A 85 1.58 0.87 -3.39
C LEU A 85 1.40 -0.65 -3.40
N HIS A 86 0.17 -1.12 -3.26
CA HIS A 86 -0.14 -2.53 -3.51
C HIS A 86 -0.18 -2.82 -5.02
N SER A 87 0.09 -4.07 -5.39
CA SER A 87 0.13 -4.52 -6.78
C SER A 87 -1.23 -4.55 -7.50
N ASP A 88 -2.31 -4.25 -6.79
CA ASP A 88 -3.69 -4.14 -7.29
C ASP A 88 -4.27 -2.73 -7.12
N THR A 89 -3.41 -1.74 -6.86
CA THR A 89 -3.81 -0.35 -6.63
C THR A 89 -3.49 0.51 -7.84
N VAL A 90 -4.51 1.19 -8.36
CA VAL A 90 -4.44 2.10 -9.52
C VAL A 90 -4.66 3.53 -9.04
N LEU A 91 -3.71 4.42 -9.32
CA LEU A 91 -3.82 5.83 -8.96
C LEU A 91 -4.73 6.58 -9.95
N GLN A 92 -5.56 7.47 -9.43
CA GLN A 92 -6.41 8.36 -10.23
C GLN A 92 -5.56 9.30 -11.06
N ALA A 93 -5.92 9.55 -12.32
CA ALA A 93 -5.26 10.56 -13.16
C ALA A 93 -5.28 11.95 -12.48
N GLY A 94 -4.17 12.66 -12.56
CA GLY A 94 -3.92 13.93 -11.85
C GLY A 94 -3.25 13.76 -10.49
N TRP A 95 -2.95 12.54 -10.06
CA TRP A 95 -2.30 12.26 -8.78
C TRP A 95 -0.91 12.89 -8.67
N ALA A 96 -0.16 12.93 -9.78
CA ALA A 96 1.19 13.46 -9.79
C ALA A 96 1.24 14.96 -9.44
N LEU A 97 0.33 15.75 -9.98
CA LEU A 97 0.22 17.17 -9.67
C LEU A 97 -0.14 17.40 -8.20
N GLU A 98 -1.05 16.61 -7.63
CA GLU A 98 -1.39 16.73 -6.22
C GLU A 98 -0.21 16.36 -5.33
N VAL A 99 0.50 15.26 -5.64
CA VAL A 99 1.72 14.88 -4.92
C VAL A 99 2.75 16.00 -4.92
N GLN A 100 3.01 16.65 -6.05
CA GLN A 100 3.92 17.80 -6.12
C GLN A 100 3.53 18.93 -5.15
N GLN A 101 2.24 19.21 -5.03
CA GLN A 101 1.73 20.29 -4.17
C GLN A 101 1.82 19.94 -2.67
N TRP A 102 1.86 18.66 -2.33
CA TRP A 102 1.77 18.19 -0.94
C TRP A 102 3.07 17.64 -0.38
N MET A 103 4.08 17.34 -1.19
CA MET A 103 5.31 16.66 -0.77
C MET A 103 5.97 17.27 0.47
N ASP A 104 5.97 18.60 0.61
CA ASP A 104 6.60 19.26 1.75
C ASP A 104 5.76 19.26 3.05
N ARG A 105 4.60 18.62 3.05
CA ARG A 105 3.65 18.64 4.16
C ARG A 105 3.69 17.40 5.07
N GLY A 106 4.70 16.56 4.91
CA GLY A 106 4.88 15.32 5.71
C GLY A 106 4.25 14.10 5.06
N PRO A 107 4.11 12.97 5.80
CA PRO A 107 3.56 11.72 5.28
C PRO A 107 2.12 11.85 4.80
N GLN A 108 1.78 11.20 3.68
CA GLN A 108 0.48 11.32 3.03
C GLN A 108 0.01 9.96 2.51
N CYS A 109 -1.32 9.82 2.35
CA CYS A 109 -1.95 8.71 1.68
C CYS A 109 -3.04 9.21 0.73
N PHE A 110 -3.44 8.39 -0.23
CA PHE A 110 -4.55 8.67 -1.13
C PHE A 110 -5.91 8.41 -0.48
N SER A 111 -6.96 8.96 -1.07
CA SER A 111 -8.33 8.58 -0.74
C SER A 111 -8.61 7.18 -1.26
N LEU A 112 -9.18 6.30 -0.44
CA LEU A 112 -9.57 4.96 -0.88
C LEU A 112 -10.77 5.03 -1.80
N ALA A 113 -10.70 4.29 -2.90
CA ALA A 113 -11.83 3.90 -3.71
C ALA A 113 -11.70 2.43 -4.12
N PHE A 114 -12.80 1.79 -4.49
CA PHE A 114 -12.77 0.42 -5.00
C PHE A 114 -13.06 0.39 -6.49
N ASN A 115 -12.36 -0.48 -7.21
CA ASN A 115 -12.68 -0.78 -8.60
C ASN A 115 -13.95 -1.64 -8.67
N ALA A 116 -15.05 -1.14 -8.11
CA ALA A 116 -16.34 -1.78 -8.07
C ALA A 116 -17.48 -0.76 -7.93
N SER A 117 -18.62 -1.02 -8.56
CA SER A 117 -19.82 -0.21 -8.42
C SER A 117 -20.66 -0.69 -7.24
N GLY A 118 -21.49 0.21 -6.68
CA GLY A 118 -22.49 -0.12 -5.66
C GLY A 118 -22.35 0.67 -4.36
N ILE A 119 -23.44 0.69 -3.59
CA ILE A 119 -23.53 1.46 -2.34
C ILE A 119 -22.58 0.91 -1.28
N ALA A 120 -22.46 -0.43 -1.18
CA ALA A 120 -21.62 -1.07 -0.18
C ALA A 120 -20.14 -0.72 -0.37
N ALA A 121 -19.63 -0.71 -1.62
CA ALA A 121 -18.26 -0.29 -1.93
C ALA A 121 -18.00 1.16 -1.49
N ARG A 122 -18.95 2.06 -1.82
CA ARG A 122 -18.85 3.48 -1.44
C ARG A 122 -18.88 3.68 0.07
N LEU A 123 -19.72 2.94 0.80
CA LEU A 123 -19.80 3.05 2.27
C LEU A 123 -18.52 2.57 2.94
N VAL A 124 -17.95 1.45 2.49
CA VAL A 124 -16.67 0.94 3.03
C VAL A 124 -15.52 1.90 2.72
N ALA A 125 -15.45 2.43 1.51
CA ALA A 125 -14.44 3.44 1.14
C ALA A 125 -14.60 4.73 1.97
N ALA A 126 -15.83 5.24 2.11
CA ALA A 126 -16.12 6.42 2.92
C ALA A 126 -15.73 6.22 4.39
N TRP A 127 -16.02 5.04 4.96
CA TRP A 127 -15.58 4.69 6.31
C TRP A 127 -14.06 4.64 6.44
N ALA A 128 -13.35 4.02 5.48
CA ALA A 128 -11.89 3.98 5.49
C ALA A 128 -11.27 5.39 5.43
N ASN A 129 -11.81 6.26 4.57
CA ASN A 129 -11.39 7.65 4.45
C ASN A 129 -11.67 8.45 5.73
N LEU A 130 -12.86 8.29 6.33
CA LEU A 130 -13.21 8.92 7.60
C LEU A 130 -12.29 8.47 8.74
N ARG A 131 -11.98 7.17 8.83
CA ARG A 131 -11.00 6.65 9.78
C ARG A 131 -9.64 7.34 9.60
N THR A 132 -9.19 7.48 8.35
CA THR A 132 -7.93 8.16 8.05
C THR A 132 -7.96 9.63 8.48
N ASP A 133 -9.05 10.35 8.20
CA ASP A 133 -9.20 11.76 8.58
C ASP A 133 -9.24 11.95 10.10
N LEU A 134 -9.93 11.07 10.83
CA LEU A 134 -10.09 11.20 12.29
C LEU A 134 -8.93 10.64 13.08
N LEU A 135 -8.38 9.50 12.67
CA LEU A 135 -7.34 8.77 13.41
C LEU A 135 -5.96 8.87 12.78
N CYS A 136 -5.81 9.53 11.61
CA CYS A 136 -4.58 9.57 10.81
C CYS A 136 -4.05 8.15 10.54
N LEU A 137 -4.94 7.18 10.30
CA LEU A 137 -4.64 5.77 10.20
C LEU A 137 -5.10 5.20 8.85
N PRO A 138 -4.35 5.44 7.76
CA PRO A 138 -4.58 4.71 6.50
C PRO A 138 -4.17 3.24 6.65
N TYR A 139 -4.74 2.39 5.79
CA TYR A 139 -4.22 1.05 5.52
C TYR A 139 -3.41 1.05 4.24
N GLY A 140 -2.65 -0.03 4.00
CA GLY A 140 -1.74 -0.14 2.87
C GLY A 140 -2.41 0.01 1.49
N ASP A 141 -3.70 -0.28 1.37
CA ASP A 141 -4.53 -0.10 0.16
C ASP A 141 -4.77 1.36 -0.23
N GLN A 142 -4.47 2.32 0.66
CA GLN A 142 -4.53 3.76 0.37
C GLN A 142 -3.22 4.31 -0.20
N GLY A 143 -2.18 3.49 -0.33
CA GLY A 143 -0.83 3.97 -0.63
C GLY A 143 -0.28 4.86 0.49
N LEU A 144 1.03 4.85 0.64
CA LEU A 144 1.71 5.69 1.65
C LEU A 144 2.90 6.39 1.02
N LEU A 145 2.84 7.73 0.96
CA LEU A 145 3.92 8.60 0.51
C LEU A 145 4.58 9.24 1.74
N LEU A 146 5.89 9.06 1.88
CA LEU A 146 6.65 9.65 2.99
C LEU A 146 8.11 9.89 2.60
N ARG A 147 8.79 10.79 3.31
CA ARG A 147 10.23 10.94 3.15
C ARG A 147 10.96 9.72 3.69
N ARG A 148 12.06 9.36 3.05
CA ARG A 148 12.92 8.28 3.51
C ARG A 148 13.35 8.49 4.98
N ILE A 149 13.71 9.71 5.33
CA ILE A 149 14.13 10.02 6.70
C ILE A 149 13.01 9.78 7.72
N ASP A 150 11.76 10.15 7.40
CA ASP A 150 10.62 9.90 8.29
C ASP A 150 10.36 8.39 8.48
N TYR A 151 10.57 7.60 7.39
CA TYR A 151 10.49 6.15 7.44
C TYR A 151 11.57 5.53 8.34
N ASP A 152 12.81 6.01 8.21
CA ASP A 152 13.95 5.50 8.98
C ASP A 152 13.84 5.88 10.45
N GLU A 153 13.43 7.11 10.77
CA GLU A 153 13.18 7.58 12.13
C GLU A 153 12.03 6.83 12.82
N ALA A 154 11.00 6.42 12.06
CA ALA A 154 9.91 5.57 12.57
C ALA A 154 10.33 4.10 12.78
N GLY A 155 11.54 3.71 12.39
CA GLY A 155 12.04 2.34 12.48
C GLY A 155 11.63 1.43 11.31
N GLY A 156 10.95 1.98 10.31
CA GLY A 156 10.49 1.27 9.12
C GLY A 156 9.38 0.26 9.38
N TYR A 157 9.02 -0.50 8.34
CA TYR A 157 8.04 -1.58 8.50
C TYR A 157 8.59 -2.68 9.40
N PRO A 158 7.86 -3.12 10.44
CA PRO A 158 8.22 -4.33 11.17
C PRO A 158 8.02 -5.56 10.28
N ASP A 159 8.88 -6.57 10.47
CA ASP A 159 8.69 -7.87 9.80
C ASP A 159 7.63 -8.69 10.53
N GLN A 160 6.38 -8.38 10.23
CA GLN A 160 5.23 -9.05 10.83
C GLN A 160 4.21 -9.44 9.75
N PRO A 161 3.42 -10.49 9.98
CA PRO A 161 2.53 -11.05 8.95
C PRO A 161 1.26 -10.24 8.73
N LEU A 162 0.91 -9.35 9.67
CA LEU A 162 -0.31 -8.52 9.63
C LEU A 162 -0.13 -7.25 10.46
N MET A 163 -0.84 -6.16 10.09
CA MET A 163 -0.81 -4.85 10.78
C MET A 163 0.55 -4.13 10.70
N GLU A 164 1.41 -4.48 9.74
CA GLU A 164 2.68 -3.83 9.46
C GLU A 164 2.50 -2.36 9.08
N ASP A 165 1.43 -2.07 8.33
CA ASP A 165 1.02 -0.72 7.93
C ASP A 165 0.57 0.11 9.14
N VAL A 166 -0.26 -0.47 9.99
CA VAL A 166 -0.71 0.18 11.24
C VAL A 166 0.46 0.49 12.15
N ALA A 167 1.39 -0.45 12.32
CA ALA A 167 2.56 -0.28 13.16
C ALA A 167 3.44 0.89 12.69
N LEU A 168 3.75 0.96 11.39
CA LEU A 168 4.53 2.06 10.82
C LEU A 168 3.80 3.40 11.00
N VAL A 169 2.50 3.45 10.61
CA VAL A 169 1.73 4.69 10.68
C VAL A 169 1.64 5.24 12.10
N TRP A 170 1.53 4.38 13.12
CA TRP A 170 1.55 4.83 14.52
C TRP A 170 2.90 5.38 14.98
N ALA A 171 3.99 4.92 14.39
CA ALA A 171 5.34 5.40 14.71
C ALA A 171 5.70 6.70 13.98
N LEU A 172 4.96 7.07 12.92
CA LEU A 172 5.26 8.27 12.12
C LEU A 172 4.96 9.57 12.88
N SER A 173 5.88 10.53 12.75
CA SER A 173 5.74 11.91 13.19
C SER A 173 6.35 12.83 12.11
N PRO A 174 5.59 13.77 11.54
CA PRO A 174 4.18 14.08 11.78
C PRO A 174 3.21 12.97 11.31
N ARG A 175 1.95 13.07 11.73
CA ARG A 175 0.90 12.10 11.37
C ARG A 175 0.54 12.15 9.89
N VAL A 176 0.13 11.02 9.34
CA VAL A 176 -0.29 10.89 7.94
C VAL A 176 -1.53 11.72 7.63
N ARG A 177 -1.53 12.41 6.49
CA ARG A 177 -2.66 13.18 5.96
C ARG A 177 -3.19 12.56 4.68
N ARG A 178 -4.49 12.63 4.47
CA ARG A 178 -5.13 12.09 3.27
C ARG A 178 -5.20 13.15 2.16
N MET A 179 -4.78 12.77 0.96
CA MET A 179 -4.93 13.53 -0.29
C MET A 179 -6.34 13.34 -0.90
N GLN A 180 -6.70 14.21 -1.86
CA GLN A 180 -7.99 14.14 -2.56
C GLN A 180 -7.99 13.05 -3.64
N SER A 181 -6.88 12.88 -4.35
CA SER A 181 -6.73 11.84 -5.39
C SER A 181 -6.96 10.45 -4.82
N HIS A 182 -7.60 9.60 -5.63
CA HIS A 182 -8.00 8.27 -5.21
C HIS A 182 -6.97 7.20 -5.57
N ALA A 183 -6.79 6.26 -4.67
CA ALA A 183 -6.21 4.95 -4.92
C ALA A 183 -7.36 3.96 -5.11
N PHE A 184 -7.53 3.44 -6.33
CA PHE A 184 -8.53 2.42 -6.67
C PHE A 184 -7.93 1.06 -6.42
N THR A 185 -8.44 0.34 -5.43
CA THR A 185 -7.96 -1.01 -5.07
C THR A 185 -8.93 -2.10 -5.52
N GLY A 186 -8.43 -3.33 -5.62
CA GLY A 186 -9.21 -4.51 -5.97
C GLY A 186 -10.35 -4.76 -4.98
N ALA A 187 -11.52 -5.15 -5.51
CA ALA A 187 -12.72 -5.41 -4.73
C ALA A 187 -13.01 -6.92 -4.55
N GLU A 188 -12.22 -7.79 -5.18
CA GLU A 188 -12.50 -9.22 -5.28
C GLU A 188 -12.72 -9.88 -3.91
N LYS A 189 -11.83 -9.60 -2.96
CA LYS A 189 -11.94 -10.15 -1.60
C LYS A 189 -13.19 -9.65 -0.85
N TYR A 190 -13.60 -8.41 -1.09
CA TYR A 190 -14.82 -7.85 -0.51
C TYR A 190 -16.08 -8.45 -1.16
N GLN A 191 -16.05 -8.67 -2.48
CA GLN A 191 -17.14 -9.30 -3.22
C GLN A 191 -17.35 -10.76 -2.80
N GLN A 192 -16.27 -11.52 -2.62
CA GLN A 192 -16.31 -12.92 -2.22
C GLN A 192 -16.73 -13.12 -0.76
N GLN A 193 -16.22 -12.30 0.16
CA GLN A 193 -16.42 -12.46 1.61
C GLN A 193 -17.60 -11.63 2.15
N GLY A 194 -18.14 -10.72 1.35
CA GLY A 194 -19.16 -9.75 1.74
C GLY A 194 -18.58 -8.48 2.36
N TRP A 195 -19.01 -7.33 1.84
CA TRP A 195 -18.51 -5.99 2.19
C TRP A 195 -18.54 -5.69 3.69
N MET A 196 -19.72 -5.89 4.30
CA MET A 196 -19.91 -5.60 5.73
C MET A 196 -19.12 -6.57 6.61
N ARG A 197 -19.13 -7.87 6.28
CA ARG A 197 -18.43 -8.90 7.05
C ARG A 197 -16.92 -8.62 7.08
N ARG A 198 -16.33 -8.29 5.92
CA ARG A 198 -14.90 -7.96 5.83
C ARG A 198 -14.58 -6.65 6.53
N GLY A 199 -15.42 -5.61 6.38
CA GLY A 199 -15.25 -4.34 7.09
C GLY A 199 -15.24 -4.51 8.61
N VAL A 200 -16.22 -5.23 9.17
CA VAL A 200 -16.29 -5.53 10.61
C VAL A 200 -15.10 -6.36 11.06
N ARG A 201 -14.69 -7.37 10.28
CA ARG A 201 -13.50 -8.17 10.58
C ARG A 201 -12.23 -7.32 10.67
N ASN A 202 -12.02 -6.38 9.75
CA ASN A 202 -10.88 -5.48 9.79
C ASN A 202 -10.91 -4.57 11.04
N LEU A 203 -12.07 -4.10 11.46
CA LEU A 203 -12.23 -3.32 12.69
C LEU A 203 -11.90 -4.14 13.95
N ILE A 204 -12.38 -5.38 14.01
CA ILE A 204 -12.07 -6.31 15.12
C ILE A 204 -10.56 -6.58 15.19
N LEU A 205 -9.92 -6.79 14.04
CA LEU A 205 -8.46 -7.00 13.98
C LEU A 205 -7.71 -5.77 14.48
N LEU A 206 -8.09 -4.57 14.04
CA LEU A 206 -7.50 -3.33 14.52
C LEU A 206 -7.69 -3.17 16.03
N ALA A 207 -8.91 -3.39 16.55
CA ALA A 207 -9.18 -3.28 17.98
C ALA A 207 -8.35 -4.29 18.81
N ARG A 208 -8.23 -5.53 18.35
CA ARG A 208 -7.39 -6.55 19.01
C ARG A 208 -5.91 -6.18 18.96
N TYR A 209 -5.42 -5.67 17.82
CA TYR A 209 -4.04 -5.19 17.70
C TYR A 209 -3.77 -4.02 18.65
N SER A 210 -4.68 -3.04 18.71
CA SER A 210 -4.61 -1.91 19.65
C SER A 210 -4.65 -2.35 21.12
N ALA A 211 -5.29 -3.48 21.43
CA ALA A 211 -5.31 -4.09 22.76
C ALA A 211 -4.06 -4.94 23.08
N GLY A 212 -3.05 -4.95 22.17
CA GLY A 212 -1.78 -5.63 22.38
C GLY A 212 -1.75 -7.11 21.97
N VAL A 213 -2.75 -7.59 21.21
CA VAL A 213 -2.70 -8.97 20.66
C VAL A 213 -1.60 -9.05 19.61
N LYS A 214 -0.75 -10.08 19.72
CA LYS A 214 0.40 -10.25 18.82
C LYS A 214 -0.02 -10.43 17.35
N PRO A 215 0.73 -9.86 16.39
CA PRO A 215 0.44 -9.99 14.95
C PRO A 215 0.32 -11.44 14.46
N GLU A 216 1.14 -12.36 15.02
CA GLU A 216 1.13 -13.78 14.67
C GLU A 216 -0.19 -14.46 15.08
N ASP A 217 -0.76 -14.09 16.23
CA ASP A 217 -2.05 -14.62 16.71
C ASP A 217 -3.21 -14.04 15.89
N LEU A 218 -3.11 -12.78 15.48
CA LEU A 218 -4.06 -12.17 14.57
C LEU A 218 -4.02 -12.82 13.18
N ALA A 219 -2.83 -13.09 12.66
CA ALA A 219 -2.64 -13.75 11.37
C ALA A 219 -3.21 -15.16 11.38
N ARG A 220 -2.97 -15.96 12.44
CA ARG A 220 -3.56 -17.28 12.59
C ARG A 220 -5.09 -17.28 12.62
N ALA A 221 -5.68 -16.26 13.22
CA ALA A 221 -7.14 -16.07 13.22
C ALA A 221 -7.68 -15.56 11.86
N TYR A 222 -6.82 -14.92 11.06
CA TYR A 222 -7.18 -14.34 9.76
C TYR A 222 -7.04 -15.35 8.61
N LEU A 223 -5.98 -16.14 8.59
CA LEU A 223 -5.61 -17.05 7.49
C LEU A 223 -6.48 -18.33 7.34
N PRO A 224 -7.13 -18.91 8.37
CA PRO A 224 -7.93 -20.14 8.19
C PRO A 224 -9.18 -19.96 7.34
N SER A 225 -9.54 -18.73 7.00
CA SER A 225 -10.73 -18.43 6.20
C SER A 225 -10.43 -17.91 4.79
N ASP A 226 -9.16 -17.72 4.43
CA ASP A 226 -8.74 -17.46 3.05
C ASP A 226 -8.03 -18.73 2.55
N PRO A 227 -8.61 -19.50 1.61
CA PRO A 227 -7.87 -20.56 0.95
C PRO A 227 -6.64 -19.97 0.28
N PRO A 228 -5.51 -20.70 0.23
CA PRO A 228 -4.35 -20.24 -0.53
C PRO A 228 -4.81 -20.01 -1.98
N ASN A 229 -4.47 -18.83 -2.52
CA ASN A 229 -4.63 -18.54 -3.93
C ASN A 229 -3.74 -19.46 -4.75
#